data_d46a85bef649af2dbefb39b2769a05ec
#
_entry.id   d46a85bef649af2dbefb39b2769a05ec
#
_cell.length_a   1.000
_cell.length_b   1.000
_cell.length_c   1.000
_cell.angle_alpha   90.00
_cell.angle_beta   90.00
_cell.angle_gamma   90.00
#
_symmetry.space_group_name_H-M   'P 1'
#
loop_
_entity.id
_entity.type
_entity.pdbx_description
1 polymer ?
#
loop_
_entity_poly.entity_id
_entity_poly.type
_entity_poly.pdbx_seq_one_letter_code
_entity_poly.pdbx_strand_id
1 'polypeptide(L)'
;MFDRNKILQLIGVDVWRLRMQKKPPLNDKSKDSWVTLQNEVKSCEQCSLHKTRTQTVFGVGDSKADWLFIGEAPGMDEDLQGEPFVGRAGGLLNEMVFSIGLSREEIFIANILKCRPPQNRDPLASEVAQCLPYLERQI
;
A
#
# COMPACT_ATOMS: atom_id res chain seq x y z
N MET A 1 22.64 -22.72 28.90
CA MET A 1 21.48 -22.31 28.12
C MET A 1 21.88 -22.35 26.64
N PHE A 2 21.39 -23.32 25.88
CA PHE A 2 21.81 -23.51 24.48
C PHE A 2 21.15 -22.45 23.60
N ASP A 3 21.95 -21.71 22.82
CA ASP A 3 21.45 -20.72 21.85
C ASP A 3 20.82 -21.47 20.69
N ARG A 4 19.48 -21.40 20.59
CA ARG A 4 18.65 -22.01 19.53
C ARG A 4 19.15 -21.67 18.12
N ASN A 5 19.61 -20.45 17.91
CA ASN A 5 20.07 -19.98 16.59
C ASN A 5 21.38 -20.64 16.18
N LYS A 6 22.26 -20.93 17.18
CA LYS A 6 23.52 -21.63 16.95
C LYS A 6 23.32 -23.09 16.56
N ILE A 7 22.31 -23.73 17.14
CA ILE A 7 21.92 -25.10 16.80
C ILE A 7 21.36 -25.17 15.39
N LEU A 8 20.48 -24.22 15.02
CA LEU A 8 19.90 -24.16 13.68
C LEU A 8 20.96 -23.97 12.59
N GLN A 9 21.95 -23.11 12.82
CA GLN A 9 23.09 -22.94 11.91
C GLN A 9 23.94 -24.22 11.75
N LEU A 10 24.15 -24.97 12.84
CA LEU A 10 24.92 -26.21 12.80
C LEU A 10 24.25 -27.31 11.97
N ILE A 11 22.92 -27.31 11.86
CA ILE A 11 22.15 -28.26 11.04
C ILE A 11 21.82 -27.70 9.65
N GLY A 12 22.47 -26.60 9.22
CA GLY A 12 22.31 -26.03 7.88
C GLY A 12 21.02 -25.28 7.64
N VAL A 13 20.32 -24.85 8.71
CA VAL A 13 19.11 -24.02 8.60
C VAL A 13 19.48 -22.56 8.67
N ASP A 14 19.19 -21.81 7.59
CA ASP A 14 19.40 -20.37 7.57
C ASP A 14 18.50 -19.65 8.58
N VAL A 15 19.13 -18.92 9.49
CA VAL A 15 18.43 -18.16 10.53
C VAL A 15 18.23 -16.73 10.05
N TRP A 16 17.03 -16.43 9.59
CA TRP A 16 16.63 -15.07 9.26
C TRP A 16 16.46 -14.24 10.53
N ARG A 17 17.20 -13.15 10.60
CA ARG A 17 17.03 -12.15 11.67
C ARG A 17 16.34 -10.95 11.11
N LEU A 18 15.28 -10.52 11.79
CA LEU A 18 14.66 -9.24 11.50
C LEU A 18 15.73 -8.14 11.60
N ARG A 19 16.02 -7.46 10.49
CA ARG A 19 16.91 -6.31 10.49
C ARG A 19 16.12 -5.16 11.10
N MET A 20 16.19 -5.02 12.42
CA MET A 20 15.66 -3.83 13.10
C MET A 20 16.45 -2.61 12.61
N GLN A 21 15.99 -2.01 11.53
CA GLN A 21 16.39 -0.65 11.21
C GLN A 21 15.78 0.24 12.31
N LYS A 22 16.63 0.94 13.07
CA LYS A 22 16.14 2.03 13.90
C LYS A 22 15.40 2.99 12.95
N LYS A 23 14.06 3.02 13.04
CA LYS A 23 13.28 4.09 12.39
C LYS A 23 13.94 5.42 12.78
N PRO A 24 14.33 6.27 11.82
CA PRO A 24 14.78 7.61 12.17
C PRO A 24 13.69 8.29 13.00
N PRO A 25 14.03 9.17 13.96
CA PRO A 25 13.03 9.85 14.78
C PRO A 25 12.05 10.55 13.84
N LEU A 26 10.79 10.19 13.93
CA LEU A 26 9.69 10.81 13.20
C LEU A 26 9.63 12.28 13.62
N ASN A 27 10.14 13.15 12.77
CA ASN A 27 9.92 14.58 12.92
C ASN A 27 8.41 14.80 12.74
N ASP A 28 7.75 15.46 13.66
CA ASP A 28 6.28 15.66 13.77
C ASP A 28 5.65 16.46 12.60
N LYS A 29 6.39 16.64 11.51
CA LYS A 29 5.91 17.10 10.20
C LYS A 29 5.08 16.05 9.43
N SER A 30 4.88 14.86 10.01
CA SER A 30 4.27 13.74 9.29
C SER A 30 2.77 13.93 8.99
N LYS A 31 2.02 14.61 9.85
CA LYS A 31 0.58 14.86 9.61
C LYS A 31 0.35 15.84 8.46
N ASP A 32 1.11 16.95 8.43
CA ASP A 32 1.00 17.93 7.35
C ASP A 32 1.48 17.33 6.02
N SER A 33 2.49 16.45 6.06
CA SER A 33 2.99 15.78 4.86
C SER A 33 1.99 14.76 4.31
N TRP A 34 1.25 14.02 5.15
CA TRP A 34 0.27 13.03 4.72
C TRP A 34 -0.97 13.67 4.09
N VAL A 35 -1.53 14.71 4.73
CA VAL A 35 -2.64 15.49 4.18
C VAL A 35 -2.23 16.18 2.87
N THR A 36 -1.03 16.72 2.82
CA THR A 36 -0.49 17.34 1.62
C THR A 36 -0.37 16.32 0.49
N LEU A 37 0.18 15.12 0.77
CA LEU A 37 0.28 14.03 -0.19
C LEU A 37 -1.11 13.59 -0.71
N GLN A 38 -2.08 13.49 0.18
CA GLN A 38 -3.45 13.12 -0.19
C GLN A 38 -4.08 14.17 -1.13
N ASN A 39 -3.86 15.45 -0.86
CA ASN A 39 -4.35 16.54 -1.71
C ASN A 39 -3.63 16.56 -3.07
N GLU A 40 -2.31 16.32 -3.11
CA GLU A 40 -1.55 16.19 -4.35
C GLU A 40 -2.08 15.06 -5.22
N VAL A 41 -2.34 13.88 -4.64
CA VAL A 41 -2.92 12.75 -5.36
C VAL A 41 -4.31 13.09 -5.88
N LYS A 42 -5.14 13.74 -5.06
CA LYS A 42 -6.51 14.11 -5.44
C LYS A 42 -6.56 15.03 -6.66
N SER A 43 -5.62 15.97 -6.74
CA SER A 43 -5.53 16.94 -7.86
C SER A 43 -4.56 16.53 -8.97
N CYS A 44 -3.99 15.31 -8.92
CA CYS A 44 -2.96 14.87 -9.86
C CYS A 44 -3.51 14.74 -11.30
N GLU A 45 -2.76 15.30 -12.25
CA GLU A 45 -3.03 15.24 -13.69
C GLU A 45 -1.81 14.78 -14.50
N GLN A 46 -0.85 14.08 -13.88
CA GLN A 46 0.44 13.77 -14.49
C GLN A 46 0.38 12.70 -15.60
N CYS A 47 -0.69 11.92 -15.70
CA CYS A 47 -0.87 10.92 -16.77
C CYS A 47 -2.29 10.94 -17.30
N SER A 48 -2.53 10.29 -18.45
CA SER A 48 -3.82 10.27 -19.15
C SER A 48 -4.99 9.74 -18.31
N LEU A 49 -4.72 8.97 -17.24
CA LEU A 49 -5.77 8.36 -16.42
C LEU A 49 -6.63 9.40 -15.69
N HIS A 50 -6.12 10.62 -15.46
CA HIS A 50 -6.92 11.68 -14.83
C HIS A 50 -8.18 12.04 -15.65
N LYS A 51 -8.19 11.79 -16.97
CA LYS A 51 -9.31 12.11 -17.86
C LYS A 51 -10.45 11.10 -17.78
N THR A 52 -10.18 9.91 -17.31
CA THR A 52 -11.14 8.78 -17.35
C THR A 52 -11.54 8.26 -15.99
N ARG A 53 -10.82 8.63 -14.92
CA ARG A 53 -11.18 8.26 -13.54
C ARG A 53 -12.42 9.03 -13.08
N THR A 54 -13.20 8.43 -12.20
CA THR A 54 -14.24 9.11 -11.43
C THR A 54 -13.59 9.91 -10.29
N GLN A 55 -12.66 9.27 -9.56
CA GLN A 55 -11.87 9.91 -8.51
C GLN A 55 -10.54 9.17 -8.31
N THR A 56 -9.67 9.72 -7.47
CA THR A 56 -8.45 9.06 -7.08
C THR A 56 -8.68 8.11 -5.90
N VAL A 57 -7.94 7.01 -5.88
CA VAL A 57 -7.93 6.03 -4.79
C VAL A 57 -6.57 6.13 -4.08
N PHE A 58 -6.53 6.90 -2.99
CA PHE A 58 -5.29 7.20 -2.27
C PHE A 58 -4.76 5.98 -1.52
N GLY A 59 -5.62 5.33 -0.78
CA GLY A 59 -5.34 4.26 0.16
C GLY A 59 -6.26 4.36 1.36
N VAL A 60 -6.32 3.31 2.19
CA VAL A 60 -7.18 3.24 3.38
C VAL A 60 -6.49 2.49 4.51
N GLY A 61 -6.84 2.81 5.74
CA GLY A 61 -6.31 2.21 6.96
C GLY A 61 -5.36 3.12 7.74
N ASP A 62 -4.58 2.54 8.62
CA ASP A 62 -3.65 3.29 9.47
C ASP A 62 -2.36 3.64 8.71
N SER A 63 -2.10 4.93 8.54
CA SER A 63 -0.85 5.42 7.92
C SER A 63 0.43 5.06 8.70
N LYS A 64 0.29 4.53 9.90
CA LYS A 64 1.41 4.07 10.75
C LYS A 64 1.40 2.56 10.94
N ALA A 65 0.57 1.83 10.21
CA ALA A 65 0.47 0.39 10.29
C ALA A 65 1.82 -0.29 10.05
N ASP A 66 2.06 -1.39 10.75
CA ASP A 66 3.23 -2.25 10.50
C ASP A 66 3.08 -3.09 9.22
N TRP A 67 1.86 -3.21 8.69
CA TRP A 67 1.51 -3.97 7.49
C TRP A 67 0.98 -3.05 6.40
N LEU A 68 1.63 -3.11 5.24
CA LEU A 68 1.20 -2.43 4.02
C LEU A 68 0.88 -3.48 2.95
N PHE A 69 -0.35 -3.45 2.45
CA PHE A 69 -0.77 -4.25 1.30
C PHE A 69 -0.82 -3.37 0.05
N ILE A 70 -0.11 -3.80 -1.00
CA ILE A 70 -0.03 -3.04 -2.24
C ILE A 70 -0.65 -3.84 -3.36
N GLY A 71 -1.71 -3.29 -3.97
CA GLY A 71 -2.28 -3.77 -5.21
C GLY A 71 -1.73 -3.02 -6.42
N GLU A 72 -2.19 -3.38 -7.59
CA GLU A 72 -1.72 -2.81 -8.85
C GLU A 72 -2.42 -1.50 -9.19
N ALA A 73 -3.74 -1.52 -9.31
CA ALA A 73 -4.55 -0.38 -9.72
C ALA A 73 -6.00 -0.49 -9.21
N PRO A 74 -6.72 0.64 -9.09
CA PRO A 74 -8.14 0.62 -8.78
C PRO A 74 -8.97 -0.03 -9.90
N GLY A 75 -9.95 -0.84 -9.52
CA GLY A 75 -11.01 -1.31 -10.39
C GLY A 75 -12.19 -0.34 -10.46
N MET A 76 -13.31 -0.79 -11.02
CA MET A 76 -14.51 0.02 -11.17
C MET A 76 -15.13 0.39 -9.82
N ASP A 77 -15.24 -0.55 -8.92
CA ASP A 77 -15.86 -0.33 -7.61
C ASP A 77 -15.00 0.62 -6.76
N GLU A 78 -13.67 0.47 -6.84
CA GLU A 78 -12.70 1.33 -6.16
C GLU A 78 -12.74 2.76 -6.70
N ASP A 79 -12.85 2.94 -8.01
CA ASP A 79 -12.96 4.24 -8.67
C ASP A 79 -14.24 4.98 -8.27
N LEU A 80 -15.34 4.25 -8.08
CA LEU A 80 -16.62 4.80 -7.63
C LEU A 80 -16.62 5.16 -6.15
N GLN A 81 -16.00 4.31 -5.29
CA GLN A 81 -16.03 4.48 -3.83
C GLN A 81 -14.85 5.31 -3.30
N GLY A 82 -13.74 5.39 -4.05
CA GLY A 82 -12.53 6.12 -3.62
C GLY A 82 -11.64 5.34 -2.66
N GLU A 83 -11.93 4.06 -2.42
CA GLU A 83 -11.17 3.20 -1.52
C GLU A 83 -10.62 1.97 -2.26
N PRO A 84 -9.39 1.50 -1.94
CA PRO A 84 -8.82 0.31 -2.55
C PRO A 84 -9.49 -0.97 -2.01
N PHE A 85 -9.54 -2.01 -2.84
CA PHE A 85 -10.01 -3.34 -2.44
C PHE A 85 -11.42 -3.35 -1.81
N VAL A 86 -12.39 -2.76 -2.48
CA VAL A 86 -13.81 -2.77 -2.07
C VAL A 86 -14.64 -3.78 -2.86
N GLY A 87 -14.14 -4.29 -4.00
CA GLY A 87 -14.78 -5.32 -4.80
C GLY A 87 -14.54 -6.73 -4.25
N ARG A 88 -14.80 -7.75 -5.08
CA ARG A 88 -14.67 -9.18 -4.71
C ARG A 88 -13.29 -9.56 -4.18
N ALA A 89 -12.23 -9.07 -4.81
CA ALA A 89 -10.85 -9.30 -4.35
C ALA A 89 -10.61 -8.68 -2.96
N GLY A 90 -11.24 -7.54 -2.68
CA GLY A 90 -11.20 -6.89 -1.38
C GLY A 90 -11.85 -7.72 -0.28
N GLY A 91 -12.98 -8.37 -0.57
CA GLY A 91 -13.60 -9.32 0.36
C GLY A 91 -12.64 -10.46 0.74
N LEU A 92 -11.96 -11.05 -0.23
CA LEU A 92 -10.96 -12.10 0.02
C LEU A 92 -9.78 -11.55 0.86
N LEU A 93 -9.27 -10.37 0.53
CA LEU A 93 -8.20 -9.74 1.30
C LEU A 93 -8.60 -9.53 2.77
N ASN A 94 -9.84 -9.09 3.02
CA ASN A 94 -10.34 -8.91 4.38
C ASN A 94 -10.34 -10.21 5.18
N GLU A 95 -10.79 -11.33 4.56
CA GLU A 95 -10.76 -12.65 5.20
C GLU A 95 -9.31 -13.13 5.48
N MET A 96 -8.39 -12.88 4.55
CA MET A 96 -6.97 -13.19 4.75
C MET A 96 -6.37 -12.39 5.91
N VAL A 97 -6.65 -11.09 5.98
CA VAL A 97 -6.21 -10.20 7.07
C VAL A 97 -6.80 -10.65 8.41
N PHE A 98 -8.09 -10.96 8.42
CA PHE A 98 -8.77 -11.48 9.61
C PHE A 98 -8.15 -12.81 10.10
N SER A 99 -7.78 -13.71 9.17
CA SER A 99 -7.19 -15.01 9.51
C SER A 99 -5.84 -14.92 10.24
N ILE A 100 -5.12 -13.81 10.09
CA ILE A 100 -3.87 -13.53 10.81
C ILE A 100 -4.07 -12.68 12.07
N GLY A 101 -5.34 -12.45 12.46
CA GLY A 101 -5.71 -11.73 13.68
C GLY A 101 -5.66 -10.22 13.56
N LEU A 102 -5.70 -9.67 12.35
CA LEU A 102 -5.72 -8.24 12.09
C LEU A 102 -7.08 -7.81 11.52
N SER A 103 -7.41 -6.54 11.68
CA SER A 103 -8.54 -5.88 11.02
C SER A 103 -8.05 -4.95 9.90
N ARG A 104 -8.98 -4.54 9.03
CA ARG A 104 -8.68 -3.63 7.93
C ARG A 104 -8.18 -2.26 8.41
N GLU A 105 -8.60 -1.83 9.59
CA GLU A 105 -8.22 -0.57 10.22
C GLU A 105 -6.79 -0.59 10.81
N GLU A 106 -6.26 -1.78 11.10
CA GLU A 106 -4.92 -1.97 11.68
C GLU A 106 -3.82 -2.12 10.63
N ILE A 107 -4.19 -2.14 9.36
CA ILE A 107 -3.28 -2.23 8.21
C ILE A 107 -3.40 -0.99 7.33
N PHE A 108 -2.46 -0.79 6.42
CA PHE A 108 -2.62 0.19 5.35
C PHE A 108 -2.71 -0.54 4.00
N ILE A 109 -3.67 -0.14 3.17
CA ILE A 109 -3.91 -0.72 1.86
C ILE A 109 -3.80 0.39 0.81
N ALA A 110 -2.98 0.17 -0.21
CA ALA A 110 -2.82 1.09 -1.32
C ALA A 110 -2.65 0.34 -2.64
N ASN A 111 -2.65 1.07 -3.75
CA ASN A 111 -2.29 0.56 -5.06
C ASN A 111 -1.06 1.33 -5.60
N ILE A 112 -0.35 0.73 -6.55
CA ILE A 112 0.70 1.41 -7.32
C ILE A 112 0.09 2.60 -8.05
N LEU A 113 -0.98 2.38 -8.83
CA LEU A 113 -1.72 3.47 -9.46
C LEU A 113 -2.81 4.02 -8.53
N LYS A 114 -2.98 5.33 -8.56
CA LYS A 114 -4.04 6.03 -7.80
C LYS A 114 -5.29 6.30 -8.64
N CYS A 115 -5.28 5.94 -9.90
CA CYS A 115 -6.37 6.13 -10.85
C CYS A 115 -6.66 4.82 -11.58
N ARG A 116 -7.95 4.59 -11.87
CA ARG A 116 -8.40 3.41 -12.62
C ARG A 116 -7.98 3.49 -14.09
N PRO A 117 -7.31 2.46 -14.65
CA PRO A 117 -7.12 2.34 -16.09
C PRO A 117 -8.44 2.06 -16.82
N PRO A 118 -8.64 2.60 -18.04
CA PRO A 118 -9.85 2.34 -18.82
C PRO A 118 -10.12 0.83 -18.98
N GLN A 119 -11.37 0.42 -18.77
CA GLN A 119 -11.81 -0.98 -18.86
C GLN A 119 -11.05 -1.95 -17.95
N ASN A 120 -10.44 -1.46 -16.86
CA ASN A 120 -9.59 -2.24 -15.95
C ASN A 120 -8.43 -2.96 -16.66
N ARG A 121 -7.87 -2.35 -17.74
CA ARG A 121 -6.68 -2.90 -18.40
C ARG A 121 -5.46 -2.82 -17.48
N ASP A 122 -4.44 -3.57 -17.80
CA ASP A 122 -3.16 -3.49 -17.12
C ASP A 122 -2.55 -2.08 -17.24
N PRO A 123 -1.85 -1.61 -16.20
CA PRO A 123 -1.13 -0.35 -16.22
C PRO A 123 -0.06 -0.28 -17.32
N LEU A 124 0.08 0.89 -17.93
CA LEU A 124 1.22 1.16 -18.80
C LEU A 124 2.45 1.53 -17.96
N ALA A 125 3.64 1.16 -18.42
CA ALA A 125 4.89 1.50 -17.73
C ALA A 125 5.06 3.01 -17.49
N SER A 126 4.58 3.85 -18.42
CA SER A 126 4.57 5.29 -18.27
C SER A 126 3.62 5.79 -17.17
N GLU A 127 2.47 5.14 -16.98
CA GLU A 127 1.51 5.46 -15.92
C GLU A 127 2.07 5.08 -14.55
N VAL A 128 2.71 3.90 -14.47
CA VAL A 128 3.41 3.45 -13.26
C VAL A 128 4.52 4.43 -12.90
N ALA A 129 5.38 4.82 -13.84
CA ALA A 129 6.49 5.73 -13.59
C ALA A 129 6.02 7.10 -13.04
N GLN A 130 4.87 7.60 -13.49
CA GLN A 130 4.31 8.86 -12.99
C GLN A 130 3.63 8.72 -11.63
N CYS A 131 3.09 7.56 -11.30
CA CYS A 131 2.29 7.36 -10.09
C CYS A 131 3.10 6.78 -8.92
N LEU A 132 4.15 6.01 -9.19
CA LEU A 132 4.99 5.36 -8.19
C LEU A 132 5.55 6.30 -7.12
N PRO A 133 5.99 7.55 -7.42
CA PRO A 133 6.47 8.46 -6.40
C PRO A 133 5.47 8.78 -5.28
N TYR A 134 4.17 8.68 -5.54
CA TYR A 134 3.17 8.83 -4.50
C TYR A 134 3.17 7.63 -3.53
N LEU A 135 3.30 6.41 -4.07
CA LEU A 135 3.38 5.21 -3.24
C LEU A 135 4.67 5.20 -2.40
N GLU A 136 5.80 5.59 -2.98
CA GLU A 136 7.09 5.69 -2.26
C GLU A 136 7.03 6.65 -1.06
N ARG A 137 6.19 7.68 -1.14
CA ARG A 137 5.93 8.61 -0.02
C ARG A 137 4.93 8.07 1.01
N GLN A 138 4.24 6.96 0.70
CA GLN A 138 3.32 6.27 1.61
C GLN A 138 4.00 5.14 2.40
N ILE A 139 5.20 4.70 1.98
CA ILE A 139 6.05 3.69 2.61
C ILE A 139 6.99 4.34 3.63
#